data_ce244978010c86069814928b7b34b02f
#
_entry.id   ce244978010c86069814928b7b34b02f
#
_cell.length_a   1.000
_cell.length_b   1.000
_cell.length_c   1.000
_cell.angle_alpha   90.00
_cell.angle_beta   90.00
_cell.angle_gamma   90.00
#
_symmetry.space_group_name_H-M   'P 1'
#
loop_
_entity.id
_entity.type
_entity.pdbx_description
1 polymer ?
#
loop_
_entity_poly.entity_id
_entity_poly.type
_entity_poly.pdbx_seq_one_letter_code
_entity_poly.pdbx_strand_id
1 'polypeptide(L)'
;MIQVRPRRLRTTPAMRRLVREVQPRPSQLVLPVFVAEAQGAITSMPGVHRHDLDGLRRVAEQAVEAGIGGLMLFGVPDDADKDDTGSQGWSEDGILQRGLRAVRDAVGDDTVVMADTCLDEFTSHGHCGVLDARGRVDNDATVDAYVRLAVAQADAGAHVVGPSGMMDGQVLAIRSGLDQAGYADVSILAYAAKYASAFYGPFREAVGSSLRGDRRTYQQDPANRREGLREAELDLAEGADMVMVKPAGYYLDVLADVASVSDVPVAAYQVSGEYAMIEAAAERGWIDRRSAVTESVTAIVRAGADIVLTYWALELAGWMK
;
A
#
# COMPACT_ATOMS: atom_id res chain seq x y z
N MET A 1 -42.16 13.24 -28.50
CA MET A 1 -42.13 12.15 -27.48
C MET A 1 -40.70 11.84 -27.11
N ILE A 2 -40.37 11.72 -25.80
CA ILE A 2 -39.02 11.31 -25.37
C ILE A 2 -38.86 9.81 -25.59
N GLN A 3 -38.00 9.42 -26.55
CA GLN A 3 -37.78 8.00 -26.90
C GLN A 3 -36.76 7.32 -25.98
N VAL A 4 -35.65 8.03 -25.62
CA VAL A 4 -34.56 7.53 -24.76
C VAL A 4 -34.79 7.98 -23.33
N ARG A 5 -34.87 7.03 -22.40
CA ARG A 5 -35.06 7.31 -20.96
C ARG A 5 -34.10 6.51 -20.07
N PRO A 6 -32.86 6.96 -19.88
CA PRO A 6 -31.87 6.26 -19.05
C PRO A 6 -32.31 6.06 -17.59
N ARG A 7 -33.25 6.90 -17.07
CA ARG A 7 -33.83 6.73 -15.72
C ARG A 7 -34.49 5.38 -15.48
N ARG A 8 -34.90 4.66 -16.54
CA ARG A 8 -35.52 3.33 -16.42
C ARG A 8 -34.61 2.34 -15.66
N LEU A 9 -33.29 2.43 -15.83
CA LEU A 9 -32.33 1.53 -15.22
C LEU A 9 -32.00 1.87 -13.75
N ARG A 10 -32.60 2.90 -13.17
CA ARG A 10 -32.33 3.33 -11.78
C ARG A 10 -33.57 3.54 -10.92
N THR A 11 -34.74 3.12 -11.41
CA THR A 11 -36.03 3.37 -10.75
C THR A 11 -36.23 2.62 -9.44
N THR A 12 -35.60 1.46 -9.28
CA THR A 12 -35.70 0.65 -8.07
C THR A 12 -34.31 0.22 -7.58
N PRO A 13 -34.13 -0.10 -6.28
CA PRO A 13 -32.89 -0.69 -5.79
C PRO A 13 -32.50 -1.99 -6.52
N ALA A 14 -33.48 -2.84 -6.83
CA ALA A 14 -33.24 -4.10 -7.55
C ALA A 14 -32.71 -3.85 -8.97
N MET A 15 -33.32 -2.90 -9.71
CA MET A 15 -32.81 -2.51 -11.02
C MET A 15 -31.39 -1.96 -10.97
N ARG A 16 -31.10 -1.10 -9.99
CA ARG A 16 -29.74 -0.55 -9.83
C ARG A 16 -28.71 -1.65 -9.52
N ARG A 17 -29.05 -2.67 -8.70
CA ARG A 17 -28.17 -3.82 -8.46
C ARG A 17 -27.96 -4.66 -9.72
N LEU A 18 -29.01 -4.89 -10.49
CA LEU A 18 -28.97 -5.72 -11.70
C LEU A 18 -28.01 -5.15 -12.77
N VAL A 19 -27.99 -3.82 -12.93
CA VAL A 19 -27.20 -3.14 -13.97
C VAL A 19 -25.86 -2.59 -13.46
N ARG A 20 -25.47 -2.92 -12.24
CA ARG A 20 -24.22 -2.45 -11.65
C ARG A 20 -23.04 -3.10 -12.37
N GLU A 21 -22.08 -2.29 -12.84
CA GLU A 21 -20.91 -2.75 -13.56
C GLU A 21 -19.83 -3.32 -12.62
N VAL A 22 -19.63 -2.69 -11.46
CA VAL A 22 -18.62 -3.12 -10.48
C VAL A 22 -19.23 -3.28 -9.10
N GLN A 23 -18.70 -4.22 -8.34
CA GLN A 23 -19.04 -4.43 -6.93
C GLN A 23 -17.77 -4.84 -6.20
N PRO A 24 -17.23 -3.98 -5.31
CA PRO A 24 -16.11 -4.33 -4.47
C PRO A 24 -16.42 -5.59 -3.64
N ARG A 25 -15.40 -6.43 -3.44
CA ARG A 25 -15.48 -7.69 -2.67
C ARG A 25 -14.42 -7.67 -1.56
N PRO A 26 -14.66 -8.32 -0.41
CA PRO A 26 -13.66 -8.41 0.65
C PRO A 26 -12.29 -8.92 0.15
N SER A 27 -12.27 -9.93 -0.73
CA SER A 27 -11.03 -10.49 -1.29
C SER A 27 -10.20 -9.53 -2.16
N GLN A 28 -10.73 -8.37 -2.53
CA GLN A 28 -9.99 -7.32 -3.23
C GLN A 28 -9.33 -6.31 -2.27
N LEU A 29 -9.66 -6.38 -0.98
CA LEU A 29 -9.19 -5.42 0.02
C LEU A 29 -7.92 -5.91 0.68
N VAL A 30 -6.95 -5.02 0.84
CA VAL A 30 -5.72 -5.24 1.60
C VAL A 30 -5.67 -4.21 2.72
N LEU A 31 -5.42 -4.67 3.95
CA LEU A 31 -5.30 -3.80 5.12
C LEU A 31 -3.84 -3.41 5.35
N PRO A 32 -3.48 -2.11 5.27
CA PRO A 32 -2.19 -1.63 5.75
C PRO A 32 -2.14 -1.69 7.28
N VAL A 33 -1.09 -2.30 7.83
CA VAL A 33 -0.90 -2.46 9.28
C VAL A 33 0.52 -2.04 9.69
N PHE A 34 0.61 -1.41 10.85
CA PHE A 34 1.88 -0.94 11.43
C PHE A 34 2.27 -1.83 12.59
N VAL A 35 3.48 -2.42 12.55
CA VAL A 35 4.03 -3.21 13.65
C VAL A 35 5.14 -2.44 14.35
N ALA A 36 5.08 -2.37 15.67
CA ALA A 36 6.02 -1.64 16.52
C ALA A 36 6.31 -2.44 17.80
N GLU A 37 7.29 -2.03 18.60
CA GLU A 37 7.58 -2.68 19.90
C GLU A 37 6.44 -2.51 20.89
N ALA A 38 5.69 -1.41 20.79
CA ALA A 38 4.54 -1.15 21.66
C ALA A 38 3.30 -0.70 20.87
N GLN A 39 2.13 -1.09 21.37
CA GLN A 39 0.87 -0.65 20.82
C GLN A 39 0.66 0.86 21.02
N GLY A 40 0.13 1.56 20.01
CA GLY A 40 -0.16 2.99 20.09
C GLY A 40 -1.19 3.45 19.07
N ALA A 41 -2.05 4.40 19.47
CA ALA A 41 -2.98 5.06 18.55
C ALA A 41 -2.23 6.04 17.63
N ILE A 42 -2.72 6.20 16.39
CA ILE A 42 -2.23 7.21 15.45
C ILE A 42 -3.25 8.35 15.46
N THR A 43 -2.88 9.48 16.04
CA THR A 43 -3.82 10.58 16.33
C THR A 43 -4.50 11.13 15.07
N SER A 44 -3.76 11.24 13.97
CA SER A 44 -4.26 11.73 12.69
C SER A 44 -5.06 10.69 11.88
N MET A 45 -5.16 9.45 12.40
CA MET A 45 -5.90 8.35 11.76
C MET A 45 -6.80 7.66 12.78
N PRO A 46 -7.98 8.22 13.12
CA PRO A 46 -8.88 7.65 14.12
C PRO A 46 -9.23 6.18 13.83
N GLY A 47 -9.02 5.29 14.80
CA GLY A 47 -9.26 3.85 14.66
C GLY A 47 -8.10 3.04 14.09
N VAL A 48 -7.04 3.67 13.59
CA VAL A 48 -5.81 3.01 13.13
C VAL A 48 -4.76 3.04 14.26
N HIS A 49 -4.06 1.93 14.43
CA HIS A 49 -3.09 1.76 15.52
C HIS A 49 -1.77 1.18 15.00
N ARG A 50 -0.69 1.48 15.70
CA ARG A 50 0.51 0.62 15.72
C ARG A 50 0.22 -0.56 16.61
N HIS A 51 0.59 -1.74 16.19
CA HIS A 51 0.37 -2.99 16.92
C HIS A 51 1.71 -3.55 17.43
N ASP A 52 1.73 -4.03 18.66
CA ASP A 52 2.73 -5.00 19.09
C ASP A 52 2.48 -6.36 18.40
N LEU A 53 3.37 -7.32 18.57
CA LEU A 53 3.27 -8.62 17.90
C LEU A 53 1.97 -9.36 18.23
N ASP A 54 1.46 -9.26 19.47
CA ASP A 54 0.22 -9.92 19.85
C ASP A 54 -1.01 -9.20 19.28
N GLY A 55 -1.00 -7.87 19.23
CA GLY A 55 -2.00 -7.08 18.54
C GLY A 55 -2.05 -7.38 17.05
N LEU A 56 -0.87 -7.52 16.44
CA LEU A 56 -0.74 -7.84 15.01
C LEU A 56 -1.31 -9.23 14.68
N ARG A 57 -1.04 -10.28 15.50
CA ARG A 57 -1.65 -11.60 15.34
C ARG A 57 -3.17 -11.54 15.34
N ARG A 58 -3.75 -10.82 16.30
CA ARG A 58 -5.22 -10.66 16.39
C ARG A 58 -5.81 -9.95 15.16
N VAL A 59 -5.12 -8.95 14.63
CA VAL A 59 -5.56 -8.26 13.39
C VAL A 59 -5.47 -9.20 12.17
N ALA A 60 -4.45 -10.04 12.12
CA ALA A 60 -4.31 -11.03 11.04
C ALA A 60 -5.43 -12.09 11.09
N GLU A 61 -5.77 -12.60 12.27
CA GLU A 61 -6.91 -13.51 12.46
C GLU A 61 -8.24 -12.85 12.05
N GLN A 62 -8.46 -11.58 12.42
CA GLN A 62 -9.64 -10.81 11.99
C GLN A 62 -9.69 -10.62 10.48
N ALA A 63 -8.54 -10.46 9.82
CA ALA A 63 -8.45 -10.32 8.37
C ALA A 63 -8.93 -11.61 7.66
N VAL A 64 -8.50 -12.76 8.15
CA VAL A 64 -8.96 -14.09 7.66
C VAL A 64 -10.47 -14.24 7.88
N GLU A 65 -10.97 -13.92 9.09
CA GLU A 65 -12.40 -14.02 9.44
C GLU A 65 -13.27 -13.09 8.57
N ALA A 66 -12.74 -11.90 8.25
CA ALA A 66 -13.41 -10.94 7.37
C ALA A 66 -13.37 -11.34 5.89
N GLY A 67 -12.46 -12.24 5.51
CA GLY A 67 -12.23 -12.69 4.15
C GLY A 67 -11.58 -11.62 3.26
N ILE A 68 -10.77 -10.71 3.84
CA ILE A 68 -10.01 -9.75 3.05
C ILE A 68 -8.82 -10.42 2.37
N GLY A 69 -8.37 -9.85 1.24
CA GLY A 69 -7.35 -10.46 0.38
C GLY A 69 -5.95 -10.50 0.99
N GLY A 70 -5.60 -9.56 1.86
CA GLY A 70 -4.26 -9.53 2.45
C GLY A 70 -4.02 -8.43 3.46
N LEU A 71 -2.80 -8.46 4.01
CA LEU A 71 -2.24 -7.46 4.90
C LEU A 71 -0.96 -6.88 4.28
N MET A 72 -0.78 -5.56 4.31
CA MET A 72 0.47 -4.89 3.95
C MET A 72 1.14 -4.38 5.23
N LEU A 73 2.27 -4.99 5.63
CA LEU A 73 2.97 -4.69 6.86
C LEU A 73 4.00 -3.57 6.67
N PHE A 74 3.98 -2.61 7.61
CA PHE A 74 4.96 -1.55 7.77
C PHE A 74 5.65 -1.72 9.12
N GLY A 75 6.99 -1.84 9.13
CA GLY A 75 7.76 -1.92 10.36
C GLY A 75 8.03 -0.54 10.94
N VAL A 76 7.81 -0.35 12.23
CA VAL A 76 8.09 0.91 12.91
C VAL A 76 9.10 0.64 14.03
N PRO A 77 10.41 0.70 13.74
CA PRO A 77 11.45 0.53 14.75
C PRO A 77 11.47 1.72 15.71
N ASP A 78 12.05 1.53 16.88
CA ASP A 78 12.33 2.65 17.80
C ASP A 78 13.35 3.60 17.16
N ASP A 79 13.25 4.88 17.48
CA ASP A 79 14.15 5.90 16.89
C ASP A 79 15.64 5.63 17.17
N ALA A 80 15.96 4.96 18.27
CA ALA A 80 17.32 4.57 18.63
C ALA A 80 17.93 3.51 17.70
N ASP A 81 17.07 2.76 17.00
CA ASP A 81 17.47 1.68 16.09
C ASP A 81 17.58 2.13 14.62
N LYS A 82 17.20 3.38 14.34
CA LYS A 82 17.32 3.96 13.00
C LYS A 82 18.74 4.43 12.74
N ASP A 83 19.26 4.13 11.54
CA ASP A 83 20.57 4.59 11.08
C ASP A 83 20.51 5.22 9.68
N ASP A 84 21.64 5.70 9.18
CA ASP A 84 21.72 6.39 7.89
C ASP A 84 21.49 5.46 6.68
N THR A 85 21.58 4.15 6.87
CA THR A 85 21.41 3.15 5.83
C THR A 85 20.07 2.42 5.91
N GLY A 86 19.37 2.52 7.05
CA GLY A 86 18.15 1.79 7.31
C GLY A 86 18.38 0.30 7.58
N SER A 87 19.51 -0.05 8.22
CA SER A 87 19.95 -1.44 8.39
C SER A 87 18.97 -2.32 9.16
N GLN A 88 18.12 -1.77 10.03
CA GLN A 88 17.06 -2.49 10.71
C GLN A 88 16.01 -3.06 9.73
N GLY A 89 15.90 -2.50 8.54
CA GLY A 89 14.99 -3.00 7.50
C GLY A 89 15.30 -4.44 7.07
N TRP A 90 16.57 -4.86 7.11
CA TRP A 90 16.98 -6.23 6.77
C TRP A 90 17.59 -7.01 7.93
N SER A 91 17.48 -6.50 9.15
CA SER A 91 17.89 -7.24 10.35
C SER A 91 16.99 -8.45 10.58
N GLU A 92 17.59 -9.62 10.85
CA GLU A 92 16.84 -10.86 11.13
C GLU A 92 15.86 -10.67 12.30
N ASP A 93 16.26 -9.95 13.34
CA ASP A 93 15.45 -9.64 14.52
C ASP A 93 14.73 -8.28 14.42
N GLY A 94 14.72 -7.64 13.25
CA GLY A 94 14.01 -6.40 13.02
C GLY A 94 12.52 -6.52 13.27
N ILE A 95 11.87 -5.44 13.70
CA ILE A 95 10.45 -5.46 14.07
C ILE A 95 9.55 -5.91 12.91
N LEU A 96 9.89 -5.56 11.67
CA LEU A 96 9.15 -5.99 10.48
C LEU A 96 9.26 -7.50 10.27
N GLN A 97 10.48 -8.07 10.33
CA GLN A 97 10.71 -9.51 10.15
C GLN A 97 10.05 -10.33 11.26
N ARG A 98 10.11 -9.86 12.50
CA ARG A 98 9.38 -10.45 13.63
C ARG A 98 7.88 -10.39 13.41
N GLY A 99 7.37 -9.26 12.88
CA GLY A 99 5.96 -9.07 12.53
C GLY A 99 5.52 -10.03 11.43
N LEU A 100 6.31 -10.17 10.36
CA LEU A 100 6.02 -11.10 9.26
C LEU A 100 5.92 -12.55 9.78
N ARG A 101 6.91 -13.02 10.54
CA ARG A 101 6.87 -14.36 11.17
C ARG A 101 5.66 -14.52 12.07
N ALA A 102 5.35 -13.53 12.90
CA ALA A 102 4.20 -13.59 13.81
C ALA A 102 2.86 -13.71 13.08
N VAL A 103 2.69 -13.02 11.96
CA VAL A 103 1.48 -13.14 11.12
C VAL A 103 1.45 -14.50 10.42
N ARG A 104 2.56 -14.94 9.83
CA ARG A 104 2.64 -16.26 9.18
C ARG A 104 2.34 -17.41 10.13
N ASP A 105 2.86 -17.35 11.37
CA ASP A 105 2.59 -18.34 12.40
C ASP A 105 1.11 -18.36 12.81
N ALA A 106 0.43 -17.20 12.81
CA ALA A 106 -0.96 -17.09 13.21
C ALA A 106 -1.96 -17.54 12.13
N VAL A 107 -1.70 -17.21 10.85
CA VAL A 107 -2.70 -17.39 9.78
C VAL A 107 -2.22 -18.26 8.61
N GLY A 108 -0.97 -18.70 8.58
CA GLY A 108 -0.46 -19.53 7.50
C GLY A 108 -0.67 -18.91 6.12
N ASP A 109 -1.30 -19.66 5.23
CA ASP A 109 -1.64 -19.26 3.86
C ASP A 109 -3.11 -18.80 3.69
N ASP A 110 -3.85 -18.61 4.79
CA ASP A 110 -5.27 -18.24 4.74
C ASP A 110 -5.50 -16.79 4.29
N THR A 111 -4.46 -15.95 4.29
CA THR A 111 -4.47 -14.59 3.71
C THR A 111 -3.10 -14.23 3.15
N VAL A 112 -3.03 -13.26 2.23
CA VAL A 112 -1.76 -12.83 1.64
C VAL A 112 -1.03 -11.89 2.58
N VAL A 113 0.20 -12.25 2.97
CA VAL A 113 1.08 -11.42 3.80
C VAL A 113 2.05 -10.67 2.89
N MET A 114 1.93 -9.34 2.87
CA MET A 114 2.75 -8.44 2.08
C MET A 114 3.63 -7.58 2.98
N ALA A 115 4.80 -7.21 2.52
CA ALA A 115 5.69 -6.29 3.23
C ALA A 115 6.00 -5.07 2.36
N ASP A 116 5.92 -3.86 2.93
CA ASP A 116 6.44 -2.66 2.26
C ASP A 116 7.97 -2.75 2.19
N THR A 117 8.51 -2.57 1.00
CA THR A 117 9.95 -2.65 0.75
C THR A 117 10.48 -1.25 0.52
N CYS A 118 10.73 -0.54 1.62
CA CYS A 118 11.22 0.83 1.66
C CYS A 118 12.13 1.03 2.87
N LEU A 119 12.95 2.08 2.84
CA LEU A 119 13.89 2.40 3.92
C LEU A 119 13.41 3.56 4.81
N ASP A 120 12.34 4.26 4.47
CA ASP A 120 11.97 5.49 5.16
C ASP A 120 11.51 5.32 6.62
N GLU A 121 11.07 4.14 6.99
CA GLU A 121 10.80 3.77 8.38
C GLU A 121 12.07 3.52 9.19
N PHE A 122 13.14 3.10 8.51
CA PHE A 122 14.37 2.59 9.13
C PHE A 122 15.52 3.58 9.07
N THR A 123 15.46 4.61 8.20
CA THR A 123 16.52 5.62 8.10
C THR A 123 16.35 6.75 9.11
N SER A 124 17.46 7.18 9.70
CA SER A 124 17.52 8.29 10.64
C SER A 124 17.08 9.64 10.04
N HIS A 125 17.19 9.79 8.72
CA HIS A 125 16.79 10.99 7.97
C HIS A 125 15.39 10.88 7.30
N GLY A 126 14.74 9.72 7.32
CA GLY A 126 13.38 9.51 6.81
C GLY A 126 13.21 9.54 5.29
N HIS A 127 14.27 9.51 4.49
CA HIS A 127 14.20 9.29 3.05
C HIS A 127 14.06 7.80 2.71
N CYS A 128 13.46 7.51 1.55
CA CYS A 128 13.25 6.14 1.07
C CYS A 128 14.55 5.46 0.58
N GLY A 129 15.69 6.09 0.69
CA GLY A 129 16.96 5.55 0.20
C GLY A 129 18.18 6.10 0.92
N VAL A 130 19.32 5.49 0.61
CA VAL A 130 20.63 5.89 1.12
C VAL A 130 21.01 7.26 0.55
N LEU A 131 21.61 8.14 1.37
CA LEU A 131 22.01 9.46 0.92
C LEU A 131 23.47 9.50 0.44
N ASP A 132 23.72 10.22 -0.68
CA ASP A 132 25.06 10.56 -1.13
C ASP A 132 25.71 11.64 -0.25
N ALA A 133 26.98 11.93 -0.47
CA ALA A 133 27.74 12.97 0.26
C ALA A 133 27.14 14.40 0.13
N ARG A 134 26.18 14.60 -0.77
CA ARG A 134 25.47 15.86 -0.98
C ARG A 134 24.08 15.88 -0.35
N GLY A 135 23.71 14.80 0.37
CA GLY A 135 22.41 14.65 1.00
C GLY A 135 21.26 14.32 0.02
N ARG A 136 21.56 13.80 -1.16
CA ARG A 136 20.57 13.35 -2.15
C ARG A 136 20.47 11.83 -2.09
N VAL A 137 19.29 11.27 -2.38
CA VAL A 137 19.13 9.83 -2.50
C VAL A 137 19.99 9.30 -3.66
N ASP A 138 20.88 8.36 -3.35
CA ASP A 138 21.68 7.61 -4.31
C ASP A 138 20.87 6.40 -4.78
N ASN A 139 20.49 6.40 -6.05
CA ASN A 139 19.66 5.37 -6.65
C ASN A 139 20.27 3.98 -6.50
N ASP A 140 21.51 3.82 -6.97
CA ASP A 140 22.12 2.49 -7.11
C ASP A 140 22.45 1.87 -5.73
N ALA A 141 22.96 2.67 -4.80
CA ALA A 141 23.18 2.23 -3.41
C ALA A 141 21.86 1.88 -2.71
N THR A 142 20.76 2.56 -3.06
CA THR A 142 19.44 2.29 -2.52
C THR A 142 18.87 0.98 -3.08
N VAL A 143 19.04 0.73 -4.38
CA VAL A 143 18.59 -0.51 -5.03
C VAL A 143 19.30 -1.72 -4.39
N ASP A 144 20.60 -1.63 -4.13
CA ASP A 144 21.34 -2.69 -3.42
C ASP A 144 20.77 -2.97 -2.00
N ALA A 145 20.36 -1.92 -1.29
CA ALA A 145 19.72 -2.08 0.02
C ALA A 145 18.33 -2.71 -0.09
N TYR A 146 17.56 -2.35 -1.13
CA TYR A 146 16.23 -2.93 -1.39
C TYR A 146 16.28 -4.43 -1.70
N VAL A 147 17.30 -4.89 -2.40
CA VAL A 147 17.52 -6.33 -2.62
C VAL A 147 17.69 -7.07 -1.29
N ARG A 148 18.53 -6.52 -0.39
CA ARG A 148 18.72 -7.12 0.95
C ARG A 148 17.43 -7.13 1.76
N LEU A 149 16.70 -6.03 1.74
CA LEU A 149 15.41 -5.88 2.43
C LEU A 149 14.38 -6.89 1.90
N ALA A 150 14.22 -7.00 0.59
CA ALA A 150 13.29 -7.93 -0.03
C ALA A 150 13.62 -9.41 0.29
N VAL A 151 14.90 -9.77 0.25
CA VAL A 151 15.34 -11.13 0.63
C VAL A 151 15.06 -11.41 2.11
N ALA A 152 15.32 -10.45 3.01
CA ALA A 152 15.03 -10.61 4.44
C ALA A 152 13.51 -10.70 4.71
N GLN A 153 12.68 -10.00 3.94
CA GLN A 153 11.23 -10.08 4.02
C GLN A 153 10.72 -11.45 3.53
N ALA A 154 11.28 -11.96 2.44
CA ALA A 154 10.98 -13.28 1.92
C ALA A 154 11.35 -14.38 2.91
N ASP A 155 12.55 -14.29 3.52
CA ASP A 155 13.03 -15.22 4.57
C ASP A 155 12.12 -15.21 5.81
N ALA A 156 11.58 -14.04 6.15
CA ALA A 156 10.62 -13.88 7.24
C ALA A 156 9.18 -14.37 6.88
N GLY A 157 8.94 -14.82 5.64
CA GLY A 157 7.69 -15.43 5.21
C GLY A 157 6.72 -14.50 4.48
N ALA A 158 7.17 -13.38 3.94
CA ALA A 158 6.34 -12.55 3.07
C ALA A 158 5.98 -13.32 1.79
N HIS A 159 4.69 -13.30 1.40
CA HIS A 159 4.24 -13.78 0.09
C HIS A 159 4.52 -12.78 -1.02
N VAL A 160 4.50 -11.49 -0.67
CA VAL A 160 4.64 -10.38 -1.61
C VAL A 160 5.56 -9.32 -1.00
N VAL A 161 6.52 -8.85 -1.76
CA VAL A 161 7.32 -7.66 -1.45
C VAL A 161 6.81 -6.47 -2.26
N GLY A 162 6.69 -5.31 -1.62
CA GLY A 162 6.13 -4.10 -2.22
C GLY A 162 7.14 -2.96 -2.33
N PRO A 163 8.03 -2.92 -3.35
CA PRO A 163 9.00 -1.85 -3.50
C PRO A 163 8.31 -0.51 -3.70
N SER A 164 8.46 0.39 -2.73
CA SER A 164 7.75 1.66 -2.67
C SER A 164 8.63 2.90 -2.76
N GLY A 165 9.93 2.73 -3.06
CA GLY A 165 10.90 3.80 -3.06
C GLY A 165 11.00 4.61 -4.34
N MET A 166 10.46 4.12 -5.44
CA MET A 166 10.56 4.77 -6.76
C MET A 166 12.01 4.92 -7.25
N MET A 167 12.84 3.90 -7.04
CA MET A 167 14.20 3.87 -7.57
C MET A 167 14.19 3.22 -8.97
N ASP A 168 14.97 3.79 -9.89
CA ASP A 168 15.13 3.24 -11.22
C ASP A 168 15.74 1.83 -11.16
N GLY A 169 15.12 0.84 -11.81
CA GLY A 169 15.59 -0.53 -11.87
C GLY A 169 15.38 -1.36 -10.59
N GLN A 170 14.62 -0.85 -9.62
CA GLN A 170 14.38 -1.52 -8.34
C GLN A 170 13.69 -2.88 -8.50
N VAL A 171 12.72 -2.99 -9.41
CA VAL A 171 11.94 -4.23 -9.61
C VAL A 171 12.82 -5.33 -10.20
N LEU A 172 13.60 -5.02 -11.24
CA LEU A 172 14.53 -5.95 -11.85
C LEU A 172 15.58 -6.48 -10.86
N ALA A 173 16.15 -5.57 -10.06
CA ALA A 173 17.17 -5.93 -9.08
C ALA A 173 16.59 -6.82 -7.96
N ILE A 174 15.41 -6.46 -7.43
CA ILE A 174 14.72 -7.24 -6.39
C ILE A 174 14.34 -8.63 -6.94
N ARG A 175 13.78 -8.72 -8.15
CA ARG A 175 13.44 -10.02 -8.76
C ARG A 175 14.68 -10.90 -8.88
N SER A 176 15.77 -10.34 -9.41
CA SER A 176 17.03 -11.06 -9.54
C SER A 176 17.59 -11.53 -8.19
N GLY A 177 17.50 -10.68 -7.17
CA GLY A 177 17.96 -11.00 -5.82
C GLY A 177 17.15 -12.10 -5.15
N LEU A 178 15.82 -12.05 -5.26
CA LEU A 178 14.92 -13.08 -4.75
C LEU A 178 15.18 -14.43 -5.43
N ASP A 179 15.30 -14.45 -6.75
CA ASP A 179 15.58 -15.69 -7.51
C ASP A 179 16.93 -16.32 -7.12
N GLN A 180 17.98 -15.49 -6.99
CA GLN A 180 19.31 -15.96 -6.57
C GLN A 180 19.32 -16.49 -5.14
N ALA A 181 18.48 -15.93 -4.26
CA ALA A 181 18.32 -16.38 -2.88
C ALA A 181 17.39 -17.60 -2.73
N GLY A 182 16.76 -18.07 -3.82
CA GLY A 182 15.86 -19.23 -3.82
C GLY A 182 14.38 -18.90 -3.53
N TYR A 183 13.99 -17.61 -3.57
CA TYR A 183 12.63 -17.14 -3.31
C TYR A 183 11.86 -16.83 -4.61
N ALA A 184 11.94 -17.73 -5.60
CA ALA A 184 11.30 -17.55 -6.90
C ALA A 184 9.76 -17.44 -6.83
N ASP A 185 9.15 -17.97 -5.77
CA ASP A 185 7.69 -17.95 -5.56
C ASP A 185 7.20 -16.68 -4.85
N VAL A 186 8.09 -15.79 -4.40
CA VAL A 186 7.71 -14.51 -3.78
C VAL A 186 7.39 -13.50 -4.87
N SER A 187 6.17 -12.97 -4.84
CA SER A 187 5.69 -12.00 -5.83
C SER A 187 6.15 -10.57 -5.54
N ILE A 188 6.18 -9.73 -6.57
CA ILE A 188 6.49 -8.30 -6.47
C ILE A 188 5.24 -7.47 -6.80
N LEU A 189 4.79 -6.65 -5.84
CA LEU A 189 3.80 -5.60 -6.04
C LEU A 189 4.53 -4.25 -6.16
N ALA A 190 4.82 -3.82 -7.37
CA ALA A 190 5.54 -2.57 -7.61
C ALA A 190 4.65 -1.35 -7.37
N TYR A 191 5.12 -0.39 -6.58
CA TYR A 191 4.48 0.93 -6.44
C TYR A 191 4.84 1.78 -7.67
N ALA A 192 4.40 1.34 -8.84
CA ALA A 192 4.86 1.80 -10.14
C ALA A 192 4.51 3.27 -10.44
N ALA A 193 3.34 3.75 -10.02
CA ALA A 193 2.93 5.13 -10.18
C ALA A 193 2.69 5.78 -8.81
N LYS A 194 3.78 6.14 -8.11
CA LYS A 194 3.73 6.78 -6.79
C LYS A 194 4.10 8.25 -6.88
N TYR A 195 3.13 9.11 -6.59
CA TYR A 195 3.26 10.55 -6.69
C TYR A 195 3.70 11.21 -5.39
N ALA A 196 4.47 12.28 -5.47
CA ALA A 196 4.72 13.17 -4.35
C ALA A 196 3.40 13.84 -3.97
N SER A 197 2.87 13.52 -2.77
CA SER A 197 1.51 13.90 -2.41
C SER A 197 1.43 14.59 -1.06
N ALA A 198 0.53 15.58 -0.96
CA ALA A 198 0.15 16.21 0.30
C ALA A 198 -0.63 15.26 1.22
N PHE A 199 -1.17 14.16 0.69
CA PHE A 199 -2.00 13.20 1.41
C PHE A 199 -1.22 12.15 2.20
N TYR A 200 0.11 12.24 2.31
CA TYR A 200 0.93 11.34 3.11
C TYR A 200 1.17 11.83 4.56
N GLY A 201 0.60 12.97 4.95
CA GLY A 201 0.81 13.54 6.29
C GLY A 201 0.58 12.56 7.44
N PRO A 202 -0.62 11.94 7.54
CA PRO A 202 -0.91 11.00 8.62
C PRO A 202 -0.03 9.73 8.62
N PHE A 203 0.41 9.25 7.46
CA PHE A 203 1.35 8.14 7.36
C PHE A 203 2.70 8.46 8.01
N ARG A 204 3.19 9.70 7.88
CA ARG A 204 4.45 10.12 8.53
C ARG A 204 4.36 10.02 10.05
N GLU A 205 3.22 10.36 10.65
CA GLU A 205 2.97 10.13 12.07
C GLU A 205 2.96 8.62 12.38
N ALA A 206 2.28 7.83 11.54
CA ALA A 206 2.15 6.38 11.76
C ALA A 206 3.49 5.66 11.84
N VAL A 207 4.46 6.04 11.00
CA VAL A 207 5.81 5.42 10.97
C VAL A 207 6.86 6.19 11.77
N GLY A 208 6.49 7.26 12.49
CA GLY A 208 7.45 8.08 13.24
C GLY A 208 8.54 8.66 12.33
N SER A 209 8.14 9.21 11.17
CA SER A 209 9.09 9.68 10.16
C SER A 209 9.86 10.92 10.62
N SER A 210 11.18 10.86 10.52
CA SER A 210 12.11 11.99 10.79
C SER A 210 12.34 12.89 9.58
N LEU A 211 11.61 12.68 8.47
CA LEU A 211 11.81 13.37 7.19
C LEU A 211 11.82 14.90 7.33
N ARG A 212 12.92 15.53 6.89
CA ARG A 212 13.03 16.97 6.67
C ARG A 212 13.14 17.24 5.17
N GLY A 213 12.31 18.11 4.64
CA GLY A 213 12.23 18.37 3.20
C GLY A 213 11.11 17.59 2.51
N ASP A 214 11.36 17.15 1.29
CA ASP A 214 10.38 16.43 0.46
C ASP A 214 11.03 15.24 -0.28
N ARG A 215 10.22 14.51 -1.06
CA ARG A 215 10.61 13.32 -1.82
C ARG A 215 10.46 13.51 -3.33
N ARG A 216 10.43 14.76 -3.80
CA ARG A 216 10.16 15.11 -5.20
C ARG A 216 11.27 14.74 -6.16
N THR A 217 12.45 14.37 -5.66
CA THR A 217 13.57 13.92 -6.48
C THR A 217 13.44 12.48 -6.94
N TYR A 218 12.50 11.72 -6.36
CA TYR A 218 12.25 10.31 -6.73
C TYR A 218 10.75 9.93 -6.77
N GLN A 219 9.85 10.64 -6.10
CA GLN A 219 8.41 10.47 -6.31
C GLN A 219 7.92 11.37 -7.45
N GLN A 220 6.99 10.88 -8.25
CA GLN A 220 6.51 11.54 -9.45
C GLN A 220 5.81 12.89 -9.15
N ASP A 221 5.91 13.84 -10.09
CA ASP A 221 5.22 15.12 -9.99
C ASP A 221 3.70 14.91 -10.19
N PRO A 222 2.84 15.41 -9.28
CA PRO A 222 1.38 15.33 -9.41
C PRO A 222 0.81 15.88 -10.72
N ALA A 223 1.54 16.74 -11.43
CA ALA A 223 1.13 17.28 -12.72
C ALA A 223 1.38 16.33 -13.91
N ASN A 224 2.12 15.22 -13.71
CA ASN A 224 2.63 14.36 -14.79
C ASN A 224 1.84 13.05 -14.88
N ARG A 225 0.78 13.01 -15.69
CA ARG A 225 -0.01 11.80 -15.93
C ARG A 225 0.73 10.74 -16.75
N ARG A 226 1.43 11.15 -17.82
CA ARG A 226 2.13 10.22 -18.72
C ARG A 226 3.34 9.54 -18.10
N GLU A 227 3.95 10.17 -17.13
CA GLU A 227 5.07 9.61 -16.37
C GLU A 227 4.61 8.38 -15.59
N GLY A 228 3.46 8.44 -14.90
CA GLY A 228 2.92 7.30 -14.17
C GLY A 228 2.65 6.07 -15.04
N LEU A 229 2.17 6.27 -16.28
CA LEU A 229 2.00 5.17 -17.23
C LEU A 229 3.35 4.58 -17.66
N ARG A 230 4.32 5.44 -18.00
CA ARG A 230 5.66 5.01 -18.39
C ARG A 230 6.36 4.20 -17.31
N GLU A 231 6.29 4.63 -16.06
CA GLU A 231 6.89 3.91 -14.92
C GLU A 231 6.23 2.54 -14.73
N ALA A 232 4.89 2.46 -14.87
CA ALA A 232 4.19 1.19 -14.80
C ALA A 232 4.62 0.22 -15.92
N GLU A 233 4.80 0.71 -17.15
CA GLU A 233 5.31 -0.09 -18.27
C GLU A 233 6.75 -0.57 -18.04
N LEU A 234 7.60 0.23 -17.39
CA LEU A 234 8.98 -0.16 -17.04
C LEU A 234 8.97 -1.24 -15.95
N ASP A 235 8.22 -1.06 -14.86
CA ASP A 235 8.12 -2.05 -13.78
C ASP A 235 7.56 -3.39 -14.29
N LEU A 236 6.58 -3.36 -15.20
CA LEU A 236 6.08 -4.56 -15.89
C LEU A 236 7.18 -5.27 -16.69
N ALA A 237 7.95 -4.51 -17.46
CA ALA A 237 9.07 -5.05 -18.25
C ALA A 237 10.21 -5.58 -17.37
N GLU A 238 10.37 -5.06 -16.17
CA GLU A 238 11.34 -5.50 -15.15
C GLU A 238 10.89 -6.75 -14.37
N GLY A 239 9.64 -7.20 -14.54
CA GLY A 239 9.13 -8.43 -13.96
C GLY A 239 8.26 -8.24 -12.71
N ALA A 240 7.56 -7.10 -12.57
CA ALA A 240 6.53 -6.95 -11.56
C ALA A 240 5.38 -7.92 -11.80
N ASP A 241 4.93 -8.62 -10.74
CA ASP A 241 3.76 -9.52 -10.79
C ASP A 241 2.44 -8.76 -10.63
N MET A 242 2.51 -7.58 -10.02
CA MET A 242 1.40 -6.64 -9.81
C MET A 242 1.96 -5.21 -9.83
N VAL A 243 1.17 -4.25 -10.30
CA VAL A 243 1.54 -2.82 -10.30
C VAL A 243 0.54 -2.00 -9.51
N MET A 244 0.98 -0.89 -8.91
CA MET A 244 0.16 -0.07 -8.02
C MET A 244 0.22 1.41 -8.38
N VAL A 245 -0.94 2.08 -8.30
CA VAL A 245 -1.08 3.53 -8.33
C VAL A 245 -1.29 4.07 -6.90
N LYS A 246 -0.49 5.06 -6.49
CA LYS A 246 -0.52 5.69 -5.16
C LYS A 246 -0.26 7.20 -5.23
N PRO A 247 -1.15 8.05 -4.71
CA PRO A 247 -2.47 7.78 -4.11
C PRO A 247 -3.52 7.31 -5.13
N ALA A 248 -4.70 6.84 -4.63
CA ALA A 248 -5.77 6.36 -5.50
C ALA A 248 -6.76 7.43 -5.93
N GLY A 249 -7.42 8.09 -4.98
CA GLY A 249 -8.66 8.84 -5.23
C GLY A 249 -8.51 10.06 -6.13
N TYR A 250 -7.35 10.74 -6.08
CA TYR A 250 -7.06 11.90 -6.93
C TYR A 250 -6.28 11.54 -8.21
N TYR A 251 -6.03 10.25 -8.43
CA TYR A 251 -5.26 9.71 -9.57
C TYR A 251 -6.03 8.60 -10.30
N LEU A 252 -7.39 8.66 -10.28
CA LEU A 252 -8.24 7.68 -10.96
C LEU A 252 -8.04 7.68 -12.49
N ASP A 253 -7.60 8.79 -13.06
CA ASP A 253 -7.24 8.89 -14.46
C ASP A 253 -5.94 8.12 -14.77
N VAL A 254 -4.93 8.22 -13.90
CA VAL A 254 -3.68 7.43 -14.00
C VAL A 254 -3.99 5.95 -13.79
N LEU A 255 -4.82 5.62 -12.79
CA LEU A 255 -5.25 4.25 -12.53
C LEU A 255 -5.94 3.63 -13.74
N ALA A 256 -6.84 4.39 -14.39
CA ALA A 256 -7.52 3.91 -15.59
C ALA A 256 -6.56 3.70 -16.77
N ASP A 257 -5.55 4.56 -16.93
CA ASP A 257 -4.52 4.40 -17.95
C ASP A 257 -3.68 3.13 -17.69
N VAL A 258 -3.17 2.96 -16.48
CA VAL A 258 -2.38 1.79 -16.08
C VAL A 258 -3.19 0.50 -16.25
N ALA A 259 -4.45 0.49 -15.78
CA ALA A 259 -5.33 -0.68 -15.94
C ALA A 259 -5.63 -1.01 -17.41
N SER A 260 -5.56 -0.02 -18.32
CA SER A 260 -5.82 -0.25 -19.75
C SER A 260 -4.68 -0.94 -20.48
N VAL A 261 -3.47 -0.90 -19.96
CA VAL A 261 -2.25 -1.47 -20.57
C VAL A 261 -1.67 -2.65 -19.81
N SER A 262 -2.05 -2.82 -18.55
CA SER A 262 -1.53 -3.89 -17.69
C SER A 262 -2.17 -5.24 -18.04
N ASP A 263 -1.34 -6.26 -18.19
CA ASP A 263 -1.74 -7.68 -18.30
C ASP A 263 -1.58 -8.43 -16.95
N VAL A 264 -1.19 -7.71 -15.89
CA VAL A 264 -1.14 -8.21 -14.51
C VAL A 264 -2.11 -7.43 -13.61
N PRO A 265 -2.46 -7.94 -12.41
CA PRO A 265 -3.36 -7.24 -11.49
C PRO A 265 -2.90 -5.83 -11.14
N VAL A 266 -3.83 -4.88 -11.16
CA VAL A 266 -3.57 -3.48 -10.81
C VAL A 266 -4.09 -3.18 -9.41
N ALA A 267 -3.20 -2.72 -8.54
CA ALA A 267 -3.55 -2.26 -7.21
C ALA A 267 -3.68 -0.73 -7.16
N ALA A 268 -4.45 -0.25 -6.19
CA ALA A 268 -4.53 1.18 -5.88
C ALA A 268 -4.50 1.39 -4.36
N TYR A 269 -3.74 2.39 -3.90
CA TYR A 269 -3.61 2.68 -2.48
C TYR A 269 -4.41 3.92 -2.10
N GLN A 270 -5.51 3.72 -1.38
CA GLN A 270 -6.23 4.79 -0.70
C GLN A 270 -5.45 5.20 0.55
N VAL A 271 -4.72 6.32 0.45
CA VAL A 271 -3.70 6.68 1.43
C VAL A 271 -4.26 7.36 2.68
N SER A 272 -3.39 7.51 3.67
CA SER A 272 -3.73 8.01 5.01
C SER A 272 -4.44 9.38 5.02
N GLY A 273 -4.05 10.30 4.15
CA GLY A 273 -4.72 11.61 4.04
C GLY A 273 -6.12 11.51 3.41
N GLU A 274 -6.32 10.58 2.48
CA GLU A 274 -7.65 10.32 1.91
C GLU A 274 -8.58 9.71 2.97
N TYR A 275 -8.05 8.79 3.79
CA TYR A 275 -8.72 8.27 4.97
C TYR A 275 -9.10 9.40 5.94
N ALA A 276 -8.12 10.18 6.39
CA ALA A 276 -8.30 11.24 7.38
C ALA A 276 -9.30 12.32 6.92
N MET A 277 -9.34 12.66 5.62
CA MET A 277 -10.29 13.63 5.09
C MET A 277 -11.75 13.15 5.22
N ILE A 278 -12.03 11.89 4.91
CA ILE A 278 -13.39 11.34 5.03
C ILE A 278 -13.78 11.24 6.50
N GLU A 279 -12.89 10.75 7.38
CA GLU A 279 -13.14 10.68 8.81
C GLU A 279 -13.44 12.06 9.40
N ALA A 280 -12.61 13.08 9.09
CA ALA A 280 -12.79 14.42 9.60
C ALA A 280 -14.10 15.10 9.11
N ALA A 281 -14.52 14.86 7.89
CA ALA A 281 -15.78 15.38 7.37
C ALA A 281 -16.99 14.65 7.95
N ALA A 282 -16.87 13.34 8.16
CA ALA A 282 -17.91 12.52 8.76
C ALA A 282 -18.11 12.85 10.24
N GLU A 283 -17.03 13.05 11.01
CA GLU A 283 -17.10 13.48 12.42
C GLU A 283 -17.89 14.77 12.61
N ARG A 284 -17.79 15.69 11.63
CA ARG A 284 -18.55 16.95 11.63
C ARG A 284 -19.98 16.81 11.12
N GLY A 285 -20.40 15.62 10.71
CA GLY A 285 -21.73 15.37 10.14
C GLY A 285 -21.96 15.99 8.76
N TRP A 286 -20.90 16.36 8.03
CA TRP A 286 -21.01 16.98 6.71
C TRP A 286 -21.26 15.96 5.60
N ILE A 287 -20.84 14.71 5.82
CA ILE A 287 -21.06 13.58 4.92
C ILE A 287 -21.48 12.34 5.71
N ASP A 288 -22.25 11.45 5.08
CA ASP A 288 -22.50 10.12 5.63
C ASP A 288 -21.25 9.25 5.44
N ARG A 289 -20.65 8.82 6.56
CA ARG A 289 -19.37 8.12 6.58
C ARG A 289 -19.41 6.83 5.77
N ARG A 290 -20.42 5.98 6.03
CA ARG A 290 -20.53 4.68 5.35
C ARG A 290 -20.69 4.84 3.85
N SER A 291 -21.54 5.75 3.43
CA SER A 291 -21.76 6.05 2.02
C SER A 291 -20.49 6.60 1.35
N ALA A 292 -19.80 7.55 1.99
CA ALA A 292 -18.59 8.16 1.44
C ALA A 292 -17.44 7.14 1.29
N VAL A 293 -17.20 6.32 2.30
CA VAL A 293 -16.20 5.23 2.26
C VAL A 293 -16.55 4.22 1.16
N THR A 294 -17.80 3.77 1.09
CA THR A 294 -18.24 2.81 0.07
C THR A 294 -18.12 3.39 -1.33
N GLU A 295 -18.49 4.65 -1.52
CA GLU A 295 -18.42 5.34 -2.81
C GLU A 295 -16.97 5.52 -3.26
N SER A 296 -16.06 5.91 -2.35
CA SER A 296 -14.64 6.12 -2.66
C SER A 296 -13.97 4.83 -3.14
N VAL A 297 -14.17 3.71 -2.43
CA VAL A 297 -13.62 2.40 -2.83
C VAL A 297 -14.28 1.90 -4.12
N THR A 298 -15.59 2.11 -4.29
CA THR A 298 -16.26 1.78 -5.55
C THR A 298 -15.71 2.57 -6.74
N ALA A 299 -15.35 3.85 -6.53
CA ALA A 299 -14.75 4.68 -7.57
C ALA A 299 -13.37 4.16 -7.98
N ILE A 300 -12.57 3.69 -7.02
CA ILE A 300 -11.25 3.10 -7.26
C ILE A 300 -11.39 1.79 -8.08
N VAL A 301 -12.27 0.87 -7.66
CA VAL A 301 -12.52 -0.37 -8.41
C VAL A 301 -13.09 -0.09 -9.80
N ARG A 302 -13.98 0.89 -9.94
CA ARG A 302 -14.53 1.30 -11.24
C ARG A 302 -13.47 1.88 -12.18
N ALA A 303 -12.43 2.50 -11.65
CA ALA A 303 -11.30 3.02 -12.43
C ALA A 303 -10.34 1.90 -12.89
N GLY A 304 -10.53 0.66 -12.44
CA GLY A 304 -9.78 -0.50 -12.92
C GLY A 304 -8.92 -1.20 -11.89
N ALA A 305 -9.02 -0.84 -10.59
CA ALA A 305 -8.26 -1.56 -9.57
C ALA A 305 -8.85 -2.97 -9.33
N ASP A 306 -7.98 -3.98 -9.39
CA ASP A 306 -8.24 -5.35 -8.95
C ASP A 306 -8.07 -5.50 -7.45
N ILE A 307 -7.14 -4.73 -6.87
CA ILE A 307 -6.74 -4.76 -5.46
C ILE A 307 -6.80 -3.34 -4.90
N VAL A 308 -7.37 -3.17 -3.72
CA VAL A 308 -7.45 -1.87 -3.05
C VAL A 308 -6.83 -1.94 -1.66
N LEU A 309 -5.73 -1.22 -1.46
CA LEU A 309 -5.17 -1.02 -0.14
C LEU A 309 -5.95 0.11 0.55
N THR A 310 -6.56 -0.18 1.69
CA THR A 310 -7.36 0.80 2.43
C THR A 310 -7.40 0.48 3.93
N TYR A 311 -7.34 1.50 4.76
CA TYR A 311 -7.43 1.37 6.22
C TYR A 311 -8.84 0.95 6.69
N TRP A 312 -9.86 1.05 5.83
CA TRP A 312 -11.22 0.55 6.12
C TRP A 312 -11.46 -0.91 5.72
N ALA A 313 -10.44 -1.66 5.33
CA ALA A 313 -10.61 -2.99 4.74
C ALA A 313 -11.48 -3.94 5.61
N LEU A 314 -11.23 -4.03 6.91
CA LEU A 314 -12.02 -4.87 7.82
C LEU A 314 -13.46 -4.39 7.97
N GLU A 315 -13.64 -3.09 8.13
CA GLU A 315 -14.97 -2.48 8.31
C GLU A 315 -15.80 -2.60 7.04
N LEU A 316 -15.20 -2.33 5.87
CA LEU A 316 -15.83 -2.50 4.57
C LEU A 316 -16.25 -3.96 4.33
N ALA A 317 -15.38 -4.92 4.65
CA ALA A 317 -15.72 -6.34 4.53
C ALA A 317 -16.95 -6.71 5.38
N GLY A 318 -17.05 -6.14 6.58
CA GLY A 318 -18.24 -6.28 7.43
C GLY A 318 -19.51 -5.69 6.82
N TRP A 319 -19.41 -4.61 6.04
CA TRP A 319 -20.54 -3.97 5.37
C TRP A 319 -20.99 -4.68 4.08
N MET A 320 -20.13 -5.53 3.53
CA MET A 320 -20.38 -6.28 2.28
C MET A 320 -21.04 -7.64 2.51
N LYS A 321 -21.12 -8.09 3.77
CA LYS A 321 -21.78 -9.36 4.19
C LYS A 321 -23.31 -9.33 4.08
#